data_595c894740cf9fcb301c56b17ee947b3
#
_entry.id   595c894740cf9fcb301c56b17ee947b3
#
_cell.length_a   1.000
_cell.length_b   1.000
_cell.length_c   1.000
_cell.angle_alpha   90.00
_cell.angle_beta   90.00
_cell.angle_gamma   90.00
#
_symmetry.space_group_name_H-M   'P 1'
#
loop_
_entity.id
_entity.type
_entity.pdbx_description
1 polymer ?
#
loop_
_entity_poly.entity_id
_entity_poly.type
_entity_poly.pdbx_seq_one_letter_code
_entity_poly.pdbx_strand_id
1 'polypeptide(L)'
;MRIKISADSTCDLSPELIETYNIGITPLYIEKGGQNCRDGIDITPQEIFDYVRSGKGVCRTAAVNVGDYTAFFKKCRENYDAVIHFNISSDFSSCYQNACTAAAEFENVYVVDSRNLSTGIALLVLDAAERAEKGEDPKEIAALMRETAKKVEASFVIDTLFYLQKGGRCSTLAALGANLLKLKPCIEVKDGKM
;
A
#
# COMPACT_ATOMS: atom_id res chain seq x y z
N MET A 1 1.80 6.84 -25.69
CA MET A 1 2.21 7.49 -24.42
C MET A 1 2.76 6.40 -23.51
N ARG A 2 3.94 6.60 -22.90
CA ARG A 2 4.50 5.62 -21.94
C ARG A 2 3.99 5.96 -20.54
N ILE A 3 3.26 5.05 -19.93
CA ILE A 3 2.66 5.23 -18.61
C ILE A 3 3.42 4.37 -17.60
N LYS A 4 3.85 4.95 -16.48
CA LYS A 4 4.36 4.19 -15.35
C LYS A 4 3.23 3.89 -14.38
N ILE A 5 2.97 2.61 -14.17
CA ILE A 5 2.10 2.17 -13.08
C ILE A 5 2.98 1.91 -11.86
N SER A 6 2.52 2.36 -10.69
CA SER A 6 3.26 2.23 -9.44
C SER A 6 2.32 2.10 -8.25
N ALA A 7 2.81 1.52 -7.18
CA ALA A 7 2.08 1.40 -5.92
C ALA A 7 3.02 1.52 -4.72
N ASP A 8 2.45 1.69 -3.54
CA ASP A 8 3.23 1.48 -2.32
C ASP A 8 3.42 -0.02 -2.03
N SER A 9 4.37 -0.36 -1.16
CA SER A 9 4.74 -1.76 -0.89
C SER A 9 3.60 -2.61 -0.35
N THR A 10 2.54 -1.98 0.17
CA THR A 10 1.38 -2.68 0.71
C THR A 10 0.47 -3.32 -0.35
N CYS A 11 0.81 -3.20 -1.65
CA CYS A 11 0.09 -3.91 -2.71
C CYS A 11 0.36 -5.42 -2.73
N ASP A 12 1.40 -5.88 -2.04
CA ASP A 12 1.79 -7.30 -1.89
C ASP A 12 1.86 -8.07 -3.22
N LEU A 13 2.26 -7.39 -4.30
CA LEU A 13 2.51 -8.03 -5.59
C LEU A 13 3.75 -8.92 -5.52
N SER A 14 3.69 -10.08 -6.17
CA SER A 14 4.86 -10.94 -6.29
C SER A 14 5.97 -10.29 -7.14
N PRO A 15 7.24 -10.65 -6.92
CA PRO A 15 8.35 -10.15 -7.74
C PRO A 15 8.14 -10.38 -9.23
N GLU A 16 7.55 -11.53 -9.62
CA GLU A 16 7.26 -11.85 -11.01
C GLU A 16 6.25 -10.89 -11.63
N LEU A 17 5.20 -10.52 -10.90
CA LEU A 17 4.19 -9.56 -11.38
C LEU A 17 4.76 -8.15 -11.46
N ILE A 18 5.59 -7.75 -10.48
CA ILE A 18 6.28 -6.45 -10.48
C ILE A 18 7.19 -6.34 -11.71
N GLU A 19 7.94 -7.39 -12.02
CA GLU A 19 8.83 -7.43 -13.19
C GLU A 19 8.03 -7.47 -14.51
N THR A 20 7.05 -8.37 -14.62
CA THR A 20 6.23 -8.57 -15.82
C THR A 20 5.56 -7.28 -16.27
N TYR A 21 4.93 -6.57 -15.35
CA TYR A 21 4.21 -5.32 -15.65
C TYR A 21 5.05 -4.07 -15.38
N ASN A 22 6.34 -4.24 -15.07
CA ASN A 22 7.23 -3.12 -14.76
C ASN A 22 6.63 -2.14 -13.74
N ILE A 23 6.08 -2.66 -12.63
CA ILE A 23 5.46 -1.85 -11.59
C ILE A 23 6.52 -1.14 -10.75
N GLY A 24 6.33 0.16 -10.51
CA GLY A 24 7.17 0.90 -9.58
C GLY A 24 6.68 0.74 -8.14
N ILE A 25 7.58 0.44 -7.20
CA ILE A 25 7.20 0.30 -5.79
C ILE A 25 7.81 1.41 -4.95
N THR A 26 6.98 2.10 -4.15
CA THR A 26 7.43 2.99 -3.08
C THR A 26 7.31 2.25 -1.75
N PRO A 27 8.42 1.92 -1.08
CA PRO A 27 8.39 1.16 0.16
C PRO A 27 7.88 2.03 1.31
N LEU A 28 6.94 1.52 2.11
CA LEU A 28 6.64 2.10 3.41
C LEU A 28 7.85 1.98 4.33
N TYR A 29 7.83 2.73 5.42
CA TYR A 29 8.84 2.59 6.46
C TYR A 29 8.36 1.70 7.59
N ILE A 30 9.28 0.93 8.15
CA ILE A 30 9.09 0.10 9.35
C ILE A 30 10.10 0.56 10.38
N GLU A 31 9.60 1.15 11.46
CA GLU A 31 10.41 1.49 12.63
C GLU A 31 10.67 0.22 13.45
N LYS A 32 11.94 -0.10 13.63
CA LYS A 32 12.43 -1.22 14.43
C LYS A 32 13.54 -0.73 15.35
N GLY A 33 13.27 -0.67 16.64
CA GLY A 33 14.30 -0.29 17.64
C GLY A 33 14.90 1.10 17.44
N GLY A 34 14.11 2.08 16.99
CA GLY A 34 14.54 3.44 16.69
C GLY A 34 15.18 3.64 15.30
N GLN A 35 15.22 2.60 14.47
CA GLN A 35 15.68 2.66 13.09
C GLN A 35 14.51 2.58 12.11
N ASN A 36 14.53 3.39 11.07
CA ASN A 36 13.59 3.33 9.97
C ASN A 36 14.16 2.44 8.85
N CYS A 37 13.48 1.34 8.57
CA CYS A 37 13.81 0.38 7.52
C CYS A 37 12.77 0.48 6.40
N ARG A 38 13.18 0.38 5.14
CA ARG A 38 12.26 0.34 4.00
C ARG A 38 11.69 -1.08 3.86
N ASP A 39 10.37 -1.16 3.82
CA ASP A 39 9.65 -2.43 3.68
C ASP A 39 10.05 -3.20 2.42
N GLY A 40 10.37 -4.48 2.59
CA GLY A 40 10.81 -5.36 1.50
C GLY A 40 12.19 -5.07 0.92
N ILE A 41 12.90 -4.04 1.41
CA ILE A 41 14.26 -3.66 0.97
C ILE A 41 15.27 -3.84 2.10
N ASP A 42 15.05 -3.15 3.23
CA ASP A 42 15.99 -3.12 4.35
C ASP A 42 15.56 -4.10 5.47
N ILE A 43 14.35 -4.62 5.39
CA ILE A 43 13.77 -5.54 6.38
C ILE A 43 12.80 -6.51 5.73
N THR A 44 12.79 -7.74 6.23
CA THR A 44 11.90 -8.81 5.81
C THR A 44 10.83 -9.11 6.87
N PRO A 45 9.69 -9.73 6.52
CA PRO A 45 8.69 -10.16 7.48
C PRO A 45 9.27 -11.08 8.58
N GLN A 46 10.19 -11.97 8.22
CA GLN A 46 10.83 -12.86 9.18
C GLN A 46 11.61 -12.09 10.26
N GLU A 47 12.37 -11.07 9.86
CA GLU A 47 13.12 -10.22 10.79
C GLU A 47 12.20 -9.42 11.73
N ILE A 48 11.01 -9.01 11.25
CA ILE A 48 9.99 -8.37 12.09
C ILE A 48 9.50 -9.34 13.16
N PHE A 49 9.14 -10.56 12.75
CA PHE A 49 8.66 -11.59 13.68
C PHE A 49 9.73 -11.98 14.70
N ASP A 50 10.98 -12.14 14.28
CA ASP A 50 12.08 -12.49 15.17
C ASP A 50 12.39 -11.38 16.18
N TYR A 51 12.32 -10.12 15.74
CA TYR A 51 12.46 -8.96 16.63
C TYR A 51 11.38 -8.96 17.72
N VAL A 52 10.12 -9.15 17.34
CA VAL A 52 9.00 -9.20 18.30
C VAL A 52 9.11 -10.41 19.24
N ARG A 53 9.44 -11.60 18.73
CA ARG A 53 9.63 -12.81 19.53
C ARG A 53 10.78 -12.69 20.52
N SER A 54 11.82 -11.93 20.19
CA SER A 54 12.95 -11.70 21.09
C SER A 54 12.63 -10.80 22.29
N GLY A 55 11.40 -10.25 22.37
CA GLY A 55 10.97 -9.37 23.45
C GLY A 55 11.57 -7.96 23.43
N LYS A 56 12.31 -7.59 22.37
CA LYS A 56 12.95 -6.28 22.23
C LYS A 56 11.96 -5.13 21.94
N GLY A 57 10.73 -5.46 21.56
CA GLY A 57 9.67 -4.50 21.28
C GLY A 57 8.77 -4.92 20.14
N VAL A 58 8.00 -3.99 19.61
CA VAL A 58 7.17 -4.16 18.42
C VAL A 58 7.62 -3.21 17.32
N CYS A 59 7.55 -3.67 16.07
CA CYS A 59 7.74 -2.79 14.93
C CYS A 59 6.47 -1.96 14.67
N ARG A 60 6.65 -0.78 14.10
CA ARG A 60 5.55 0.10 13.69
C ARG A 60 5.74 0.51 12.23
N THR A 61 4.66 0.69 11.51
CA THR A 61 4.69 1.23 10.16
C THR A 61 4.68 2.76 10.18
N ALA A 62 5.39 3.39 9.26
CA ALA A 62 5.31 4.81 8.99
C ALA A 62 5.07 5.04 7.49
N ALA A 63 4.29 6.07 7.19
CA ALA A 63 3.96 6.43 5.82
C ALA A 63 5.19 6.95 5.07
N VAL A 64 5.20 6.74 3.75
CA VAL A 64 6.13 7.41 2.84
C VAL A 64 5.89 8.93 2.92
N ASN A 65 6.94 9.71 3.06
CA ASN A 65 6.83 11.16 3.16
C ASN A 65 6.72 11.86 1.79
N VAL A 66 6.34 13.12 1.79
CA VAL A 66 6.16 13.91 0.55
C VAL A 66 7.46 13.97 -0.27
N GLY A 67 8.62 14.17 0.38
CA GLY A 67 9.92 14.26 -0.30
C GLY A 67 10.28 12.99 -1.07
N ASP A 68 10.02 11.82 -0.48
CA ASP A 68 10.28 10.52 -1.12
C ASP A 68 9.35 10.32 -2.32
N TYR A 69 8.07 10.69 -2.23
CA TYR A 69 7.16 10.67 -3.37
C TYR A 69 7.58 11.64 -4.46
N THR A 70 7.96 12.88 -4.12
CA THR A 70 8.46 13.86 -5.10
C THR A 70 9.68 13.30 -5.83
N ALA A 71 10.65 12.72 -5.11
CA ALA A 71 11.83 12.10 -5.71
C ALA A 71 11.46 10.92 -6.62
N PHE A 72 10.54 10.07 -6.19
CA PHE A 72 10.05 8.93 -6.98
C PHE A 72 9.34 9.39 -8.25
N PHE A 73 8.40 10.31 -8.17
CA PHE A 73 7.67 10.82 -9.34
C PHE A 73 8.59 11.54 -10.32
N LYS A 74 9.53 12.34 -9.81
CA LYS A 74 10.56 12.98 -10.64
C LYS A 74 11.34 11.95 -11.45
N LYS A 75 11.85 10.91 -10.82
CA LYS A 75 12.57 9.82 -11.48
C LYS A 75 11.71 9.09 -12.52
N CYS A 76 10.44 8.83 -12.23
CA CYS A 76 9.52 8.22 -13.18
C CYS A 76 9.31 9.13 -14.40
N ARG A 77 9.13 10.44 -14.21
CA ARG A 77 8.90 11.42 -15.27
C ARG A 77 10.08 11.62 -16.22
N GLU A 78 11.27 11.20 -15.86
CA GLU A 78 12.43 11.19 -16.77
C GLU A 78 12.24 10.22 -17.96
N ASN A 79 11.49 9.12 -17.75
CA ASN A 79 11.36 8.04 -18.72
C ASN A 79 9.92 7.76 -19.17
N TYR A 80 8.92 8.33 -18.48
CA TYR A 80 7.50 8.09 -18.73
C TYR A 80 6.73 9.39 -18.91
N ASP A 81 5.75 9.37 -19.81
CA ASP A 81 4.91 10.52 -20.15
C ASP A 81 3.81 10.77 -19.09
N ALA A 82 3.47 9.73 -18.32
CA ALA A 82 2.53 9.81 -17.22
C ALA A 82 2.87 8.79 -16.12
N VAL A 83 2.36 9.02 -14.90
CA VAL A 83 2.43 8.11 -13.77
C VAL A 83 1.04 7.92 -13.18
N ILE A 84 0.65 6.68 -12.91
CA ILE A 84 -0.52 6.36 -12.10
C ILE A 84 -0.02 5.62 -10.87
N HIS A 85 -0.24 6.21 -9.69
CA HIS A 85 0.26 5.70 -8.42
C HIS A 85 -0.88 5.29 -7.50
N PHE A 86 -0.81 4.06 -6.97
CA PHE A 86 -1.81 3.49 -6.08
C PHE A 86 -1.31 3.45 -4.65
N ASN A 87 -2.12 3.96 -3.74
CA ASN A 87 -1.81 3.91 -2.31
C ASN A 87 -2.78 3.00 -1.55
N ILE A 88 -2.29 2.49 -0.43
CA ILE A 88 -3.15 1.94 0.62
C ILE A 88 -4.24 2.94 0.99
N SER A 89 -5.41 2.45 1.43
CA SER A 89 -6.52 3.31 1.83
C SER A 89 -6.09 4.50 2.69
N SER A 90 -6.62 5.65 2.36
CA SER A 90 -6.41 6.90 3.10
C SER A 90 -6.90 6.83 4.56
N ASP A 91 -7.80 5.89 4.88
CA ASP A 91 -8.23 5.61 6.25
C ASP A 91 -7.19 4.83 7.08
N PHE A 92 -6.21 4.16 6.42
CA PHE A 92 -5.18 3.36 7.10
C PHE A 92 -3.85 4.10 7.24
N SER A 93 -3.53 5.02 6.31
CA SER A 93 -2.23 5.67 6.24
C SER A 93 -2.34 7.06 5.60
N SER A 94 -1.43 7.97 5.96
CA SER A 94 -1.25 9.25 5.28
C SER A 94 -0.51 9.15 3.93
N CYS A 95 -0.15 7.95 3.46
CA CYS A 95 0.54 7.74 2.18
C CYS A 95 -0.20 8.43 1.03
N TYR A 96 -1.51 8.21 0.92
CA TYR A 96 -2.32 8.85 -0.15
C TYR A 96 -2.24 10.37 -0.12
N GLN A 97 -2.42 10.99 1.06
CA GLN A 97 -2.35 12.46 1.18
C GLN A 97 -0.95 12.99 0.84
N ASN A 98 0.10 12.31 1.29
CA ASN A 98 1.48 12.67 0.99
C ASN A 98 1.78 12.54 -0.51
N ALA A 99 1.32 11.46 -1.14
CA ALA A 99 1.47 11.25 -2.57
C ALA A 99 0.71 12.31 -3.39
N CYS A 100 -0.53 12.68 -3.00
CA CYS A 100 -1.28 13.76 -3.63
C CYS A 100 -0.55 15.11 -3.54
N THR A 101 0.03 15.40 -2.37
CA THR A 101 0.81 16.63 -2.16
C THR A 101 2.03 16.67 -3.10
N ALA A 102 2.77 15.57 -3.20
CA ALA A 102 3.92 15.47 -4.10
C ALA A 102 3.49 15.52 -5.58
N ALA A 103 2.41 14.85 -5.94
CA ALA A 103 1.91 14.79 -7.31
C ALA A 103 1.47 16.16 -7.86
N ALA A 104 1.06 17.09 -6.98
CA ALA A 104 0.66 18.43 -7.37
C ALA A 104 1.80 19.25 -8.02
N GLU A 105 3.06 18.83 -7.86
CA GLU A 105 4.22 19.45 -8.50
C GLU A 105 4.43 18.99 -9.96
N PHE A 106 3.69 17.99 -10.42
CA PHE A 106 3.90 17.36 -11.73
C PHE A 106 2.63 17.34 -12.58
N GLU A 107 2.78 17.60 -13.86
CA GLU A 107 1.76 17.27 -14.84
C GLU A 107 1.72 15.76 -15.09
N ASN A 108 0.54 15.20 -15.35
CA ASN A 108 0.32 13.80 -15.70
C ASN A 108 0.80 12.80 -14.62
N VAL A 109 0.74 13.18 -13.36
CA VAL A 109 0.88 12.26 -12.22
C VAL A 109 -0.48 12.13 -11.52
N TYR A 110 -1.04 10.93 -11.54
CA TYR A 110 -2.37 10.63 -11.02
C TYR A 110 -2.25 9.70 -9.82
N VAL A 111 -2.77 10.14 -8.68
CA VAL A 111 -2.78 9.32 -7.46
C VAL A 111 -4.17 8.72 -7.27
N VAL A 112 -4.22 7.45 -6.94
CA VAL A 112 -5.44 6.68 -6.72
C VAL A 112 -5.43 6.15 -5.28
N ASP A 113 -6.45 6.54 -4.50
CA ASP A 113 -6.75 5.87 -3.24
C ASP A 113 -7.39 4.52 -3.56
N SER A 114 -6.72 3.43 -3.22
CA SER A 114 -7.27 2.10 -3.47
C SER A 114 -8.48 1.79 -2.60
N ARG A 115 -8.68 2.52 -1.51
CA ARG A 115 -9.67 2.24 -0.45
C ARG A 115 -9.56 0.80 0.09
N ASN A 116 -8.38 0.22 -0.05
CA ASN A 116 -8.10 -1.17 0.24
C ASN A 116 -6.67 -1.36 0.74
N LEU A 117 -6.27 -2.59 0.93
CA LEU A 117 -4.90 -3.02 1.25
C LEU A 117 -4.58 -4.33 0.50
N SER A 118 -3.31 -4.70 0.46
CA SER A 118 -2.81 -5.98 -0.03
C SER A 118 -3.35 -6.35 -1.42
N THR A 119 -3.94 -7.52 -1.58
CA THR A 119 -4.48 -8.02 -2.86
C THR A 119 -5.57 -7.13 -3.44
N GLY A 120 -6.29 -6.37 -2.62
CA GLY A 120 -7.26 -5.39 -3.10
C GLY A 120 -6.61 -4.23 -3.87
N ILE A 121 -5.40 -3.81 -3.46
CA ILE A 121 -4.59 -2.85 -4.22
C ILE A 121 -4.06 -3.52 -5.48
N ALA A 122 -3.52 -4.76 -5.34
CA ALA A 122 -2.93 -5.51 -6.44
C ALA A 122 -3.88 -5.65 -7.64
N LEU A 123 -5.16 -5.94 -7.41
CA LEU A 123 -6.18 -6.04 -8.46
C LEU A 123 -6.29 -4.74 -9.28
N LEU A 124 -6.30 -3.59 -8.61
CA LEU A 124 -6.38 -2.29 -9.28
C LEU A 124 -5.11 -1.97 -10.06
N VAL A 125 -3.95 -2.30 -9.48
CA VAL A 125 -2.63 -2.07 -10.11
C VAL A 125 -2.50 -2.88 -11.39
N LEU A 126 -2.91 -4.15 -11.37
CA LEU A 126 -2.83 -5.03 -12.53
C LEU A 126 -3.83 -4.62 -13.63
N ASP A 127 -5.09 -4.28 -13.29
CA ASP A 127 -6.05 -3.76 -14.28
C ASP A 127 -5.52 -2.47 -14.93
N ALA A 128 -4.96 -1.54 -14.15
CA ALA A 128 -4.37 -0.33 -14.69
C ALA A 128 -3.16 -0.60 -15.60
N ALA A 129 -2.32 -1.59 -15.25
CA ALA A 129 -1.17 -1.98 -16.05
C ALA A 129 -1.59 -2.56 -17.40
N GLU A 130 -2.55 -3.47 -17.42
CA GLU A 130 -3.11 -4.03 -18.67
C GLU A 130 -3.73 -2.96 -19.58
N ARG A 131 -4.40 -1.96 -19.00
CA ARG A 131 -4.98 -0.84 -19.78
C ARG A 131 -3.90 0.08 -20.34
N ALA A 132 -2.87 0.34 -19.55
CA ALA A 132 -1.72 1.12 -20.01
C ALA A 132 -1.01 0.43 -21.17
N GLU A 133 -0.86 -0.89 -21.17
CA GLU A 133 -0.33 -1.69 -22.28
C GLU A 133 -1.20 -1.61 -23.53
N LYS A 134 -2.52 -1.54 -23.38
CA LYS A 134 -3.48 -1.35 -24.48
C LYS A 134 -3.47 0.09 -25.04
N GLY A 135 -2.73 1.02 -24.41
CA GLY A 135 -2.57 2.39 -24.86
C GLY A 135 -3.73 3.31 -24.49
N GLU A 136 -4.52 2.96 -23.47
CA GLU A 136 -5.61 3.81 -22.95
C GLU A 136 -5.04 5.10 -22.35
N ASP A 137 -5.86 6.15 -22.28
CA ASP A 137 -5.45 7.45 -21.73
C ASP A 137 -5.23 7.38 -20.21
N PRO A 138 -4.10 7.87 -19.68
CA PRO A 138 -3.77 7.73 -18.25
C PRO A 138 -4.76 8.42 -17.31
N LYS A 139 -5.38 9.51 -17.74
CA LYS A 139 -6.39 10.22 -16.95
C LYS A 139 -7.68 9.41 -16.88
N GLU A 140 -8.06 8.76 -17.98
CA GLU A 140 -9.23 7.89 -18.04
C GLU A 140 -9.00 6.63 -17.23
N ILE A 141 -7.81 5.99 -17.32
CA ILE A 141 -7.43 4.86 -16.47
C ILE A 141 -7.54 5.24 -14.99
N ALA A 142 -6.91 6.36 -14.59
CA ALA A 142 -6.94 6.79 -13.19
C ALA A 142 -8.37 7.09 -12.70
N ALA A 143 -9.22 7.68 -13.53
CA ALA A 143 -10.62 7.94 -13.21
C ALA A 143 -11.40 6.62 -13.04
N LEU A 144 -11.22 5.67 -13.96
CA LEU A 144 -11.84 4.36 -13.89
C LEU A 144 -11.39 3.60 -12.63
N MET A 145 -10.10 3.63 -12.31
CA MET A 145 -9.57 2.94 -11.11
C MET A 145 -10.15 3.50 -9.81
N ARG A 146 -10.39 4.81 -9.73
CA ARG A 146 -11.08 5.40 -8.56
C ARG A 146 -12.52 4.91 -8.40
N GLU A 147 -13.22 4.68 -9.50
CA GLU A 147 -14.58 4.10 -9.45
C GLU A 147 -14.54 2.60 -9.18
N THR A 148 -13.57 1.88 -9.75
CA THR A 148 -13.38 0.45 -9.52
C THR A 148 -12.99 0.15 -8.07
N ALA A 149 -12.17 1.01 -7.45
CA ALA A 149 -11.78 0.89 -6.05
C ALA A 149 -12.97 0.79 -5.08
N LYS A 150 -14.08 1.45 -5.40
CA LYS A 150 -15.33 1.38 -4.61
C LYS A 150 -16.05 0.03 -4.69
N LYS A 151 -15.64 -0.84 -5.62
CA LYS A 151 -16.26 -2.15 -5.90
C LYS A 151 -15.34 -3.30 -5.51
N VAL A 152 -14.10 -3.01 -5.13
CA VAL A 152 -13.14 -4.04 -4.69
C VAL A 152 -13.45 -4.41 -3.25
N GLU A 153 -13.84 -5.65 -3.05
CA GLU A 153 -14.04 -6.25 -1.74
C GLU A 153 -12.84 -7.14 -1.40
N ALA A 154 -12.31 -6.99 -0.20
CA ALA A 154 -11.25 -7.85 0.30
C ALA A 154 -11.57 -8.31 1.72
N SER A 155 -11.25 -9.55 2.01
CA SER A 155 -11.32 -10.09 3.36
C SER A 155 -10.16 -11.04 3.61
N PHE A 156 -9.74 -11.15 4.86
CA PHE A 156 -8.66 -12.04 5.26
C PHE A 156 -8.86 -12.54 6.69
N VAL A 157 -8.37 -13.74 6.96
CA VAL A 157 -8.41 -14.36 8.29
C VAL A 157 -7.03 -14.27 8.90
N ILE A 158 -6.96 -13.85 10.17
CA ILE A 158 -5.70 -13.73 10.92
C ILE A 158 -5.71 -14.57 12.19
N ASP A 159 -4.52 -14.99 12.59
CA ASP A 159 -4.36 -15.78 13.82
C ASP A 159 -4.48 -14.95 15.09
N THR A 160 -4.12 -13.66 15.03
CA THR A 160 -4.11 -12.75 16.17
C THR A 160 -4.32 -11.30 15.74
N LEU A 161 -5.05 -10.56 16.55
CA LEU A 161 -5.21 -9.10 16.41
C LEU A 161 -4.06 -8.29 17.03
N PHE A 162 -3.06 -8.97 17.60
CA PHE A 162 -1.98 -8.32 18.34
C PHE A 162 -1.28 -7.20 17.55
N TYR A 163 -0.89 -7.49 16.31
CA TYR A 163 -0.18 -6.51 15.49
C TYR A 163 -1.07 -5.35 15.05
N LEU A 164 -2.32 -5.60 14.70
CA LEU A 164 -3.30 -4.56 14.37
C LEU A 164 -3.58 -3.64 15.57
N GLN A 165 -3.70 -4.22 16.77
CA GLN A 165 -3.87 -3.48 18.01
C GLN A 165 -2.66 -2.60 18.31
N LYS A 166 -1.45 -3.16 18.22
CA LYS A 166 -0.20 -2.43 18.46
C LYS A 166 0.04 -1.33 17.43
N GLY A 167 -0.42 -1.54 16.21
CA GLY A 167 -0.43 -0.54 15.14
C GLY A 167 -1.54 0.52 15.26
N GLY A 168 -2.49 0.35 16.17
CA GLY A 168 -3.62 1.28 16.35
C GLY A 168 -4.75 1.11 15.31
N ARG A 169 -4.78 0.01 14.55
CA ARG A 169 -5.81 -0.29 13.55
C ARG A 169 -6.86 -1.28 14.06
N CYS A 170 -6.81 -1.61 15.35
CA CYS A 170 -7.80 -2.43 16.04
C CYS A 170 -7.97 -1.94 17.48
N SER A 171 -9.20 -1.95 17.99
CA SER A 171 -9.45 -1.57 19.39
C SER A 171 -8.94 -2.64 20.36
N THR A 172 -8.52 -2.22 21.55
CA THR A 172 -8.07 -3.13 22.62
C THR A 172 -9.19 -4.09 23.04
N LEU A 173 -10.44 -3.64 23.06
CA LEU A 173 -11.59 -4.47 23.44
C LEU A 173 -11.83 -5.60 22.44
N ALA A 174 -11.75 -5.32 21.13
CA ALA A 174 -11.89 -6.35 20.09
C ALA A 174 -10.77 -7.40 20.18
N ALA A 175 -9.52 -6.95 20.38
CA ALA A 175 -8.38 -7.86 20.52
C ALA A 175 -8.49 -8.76 21.76
N LEU A 176 -8.92 -8.22 22.89
CA LEU A 176 -9.12 -9.00 24.13
C LEU A 176 -10.22 -10.04 23.97
N GLY A 177 -11.37 -9.67 23.37
CA GLY A 177 -12.48 -10.59 23.14
C GLY A 177 -12.10 -11.76 22.23
N ALA A 178 -11.42 -11.49 21.13
CA ALA A 178 -10.96 -12.51 20.19
C ALA A 178 -9.97 -13.47 20.83
N ASN A 179 -9.00 -12.98 21.62
CA ASN A 179 -8.00 -13.81 22.30
C ASN A 179 -8.62 -14.69 23.40
N LEU A 180 -9.54 -14.15 24.20
CA LEU A 180 -10.19 -14.88 25.27
C LEU A 180 -11.01 -16.08 24.75
N LEU A 181 -11.68 -15.88 23.60
CA LEU A 181 -12.53 -16.89 22.97
C LEU A 181 -11.78 -17.78 21.98
N LYS A 182 -10.48 -17.58 21.77
CA LYS A 182 -9.65 -18.28 20.76
C LYS A 182 -10.26 -18.21 19.35
N LEU A 183 -10.90 -17.09 19.02
CA LEU A 183 -11.50 -16.87 17.71
C LEU A 183 -10.44 -16.55 16.66
N LYS A 184 -10.68 -16.97 15.44
CA LYS A 184 -9.93 -16.54 14.24
C LYS A 184 -10.70 -15.42 13.58
N PRO A 185 -10.32 -14.16 13.77
CA PRO A 185 -11.06 -13.04 13.20
C PRO A 185 -10.97 -13.05 11.68
N CYS A 186 -12.10 -12.83 11.03
CA CYS A 186 -12.15 -12.43 9.63
C CYS A 186 -12.25 -10.90 9.59
N ILE A 187 -11.32 -10.29 8.89
CA ILE A 187 -11.28 -8.85 8.67
C ILE A 187 -11.82 -8.57 7.27
N GLU A 188 -12.85 -7.76 7.20
CA GLU A 188 -13.40 -7.26 5.94
C GLU A 188 -12.93 -5.83 5.72
N VAL A 189 -12.52 -5.51 4.50
CA VAL A 189 -12.22 -4.15 4.07
C VAL A 189 -13.41 -3.62 3.30
N LYS A 190 -14.08 -2.63 3.87
CA LYS A 190 -15.28 -2.03 3.32
C LYS A 190 -15.23 -0.51 3.41
N ASP A 191 -15.57 0.16 2.33
CA ASP A 191 -15.55 1.63 2.25
C ASP A 191 -14.22 2.26 2.70
N GLY A 192 -13.11 1.57 2.46
CA GLY A 192 -11.78 2.02 2.83
C GLY A 192 -11.37 1.72 4.29
N LYS A 193 -12.20 1.00 5.05
CA LYS A 193 -11.98 0.70 6.49
C LYS A 193 -11.97 -0.80 6.76
N MET A 194 -11.33 -1.19 7.85
CA MET A 194 -11.37 -2.55 8.39
C MET A 194 -12.40 -2.64 9.52
#